data_ca36f1a9e6afd6c50f7a18a81b1ef1da
#
_entry.id   ca36f1a9e6afd6c50f7a18a81b1ef1da
#
_cell.length_a   1.000
_cell.length_b   1.000
_cell.length_c   1.000
_cell.angle_alpha   90.00
_cell.angle_beta   90.00
_cell.angle_gamma   90.00
#
_symmetry.space_group_name_H-M   'P 1'
#
loop_
_entity.id
_entity.type
_entity.pdbx_description
1 polymer ?
#
loop_
_entity_poly.entity_id
_entity_poly.type
_entity_poly.pdbx_seq_one_letter_code
_entity_poly.pdbx_strand_id
1 'polypeptide(L)'
;MVRPLGAVQPGWHCFPIKIKGSTSLALLGICFILAFLSSSCKKKEETGLTPAQIHQITRDLAAAASSAVPAGTPIKLRQGASNQQLGSTDYLRIVLKNDFSASAHRAAVAKLMQSLNTVATRNHLTPDPPTQAGDLLHFKLRHAGVPALEIEIMARATPTPSAGAKNSDGKADARLAIIIDDLGSDRAAAEALFALGYPLTISVLPNHEHSVDIAREAHRRGFQVMLHLPMQSVANETPEAQELHPGMPAPEVAALVDQFLQNVPDATGVNNHQGSQATADTALMDELMPVLRDRHLFYIDSRTTAATVAYDTAQDFGVRSAFRNVPFLDDVAEVATVRKQLELALRGARDQGEAVAIGHPHPATLQALREVLPRAQEQGVHLRLASELAH
;
A
#
# COMPACT_ATOMS: atom_id res chain seq x y z
N MET A 1 -5.74 -27.65 60.76
CA MET A 1 -6.38 -28.77 60.03
C MET A 1 -6.86 -28.24 58.71
N VAL A 2 -6.12 -28.43 57.64
CA VAL A 2 -6.53 -28.10 56.29
C VAL A 2 -6.02 -29.21 55.38
N ARG A 3 -6.91 -29.89 54.69
CA ARG A 3 -6.60 -30.93 53.71
C ARG A 3 -6.41 -30.32 52.33
N PRO A 4 -5.53 -30.86 51.49
CA PRO A 4 -5.31 -30.37 50.12
C PRO A 4 -6.30 -30.98 49.12
N LEU A 5 -6.74 -30.17 48.15
CA LEU A 5 -7.59 -30.54 47.05
C LEU A 5 -6.76 -31.09 45.88
N GLY A 6 -7.30 -32.15 45.26
CA GLY A 6 -6.67 -32.98 44.27
C GLY A 6 -6.56 -32.34 42.87
N ALA A 7 -5.59 -32.85 42.14
CA ALA A 7 -5.31 -32.55 40.75
C ALA A 7 -6.37 -33.17 39.82
N VAL A 8 -6.88 -32.35 38.87
CA VAL A 8 -7.75 -32.78 37.76
C VAL A 8 -6.87 -33.00 36.53
N GLN A 9 -6.90 -34.20 36.00
CA GLN A 9 -6.32 -34.56 34.72
C GLN A 9 -7.31 -34.26 33.56
N PRO A 10 -6.90 -33.76 32.39
CA PRO A 10 -7.79 -33.63 31.25
C PRO A 10 -7.87 -34.94 30.47
N GLY A 11 -9.09 -35.48 30.39
CA GLY A 11 -9.40 -36.66 29.57
C GLY A 11 -9.58 -36.28 28.09
N TRP A 12 -8.97 -37.11 27.24
CA TRP A 12 -9.18 -37.09 25.81
C TRP A 12 -10.42 -37.95 25.47
N HIS A 13 -11.42 -37.35 24.86
CA HIS A 13 -12.54 -38.07 24.25
C HIS A 13 -12.29 -38.28 22.77
N CYS A 14 -12.05 -39.54 22.37
CA CYS A 14 -12.13 -39.98 21.00
C CYS A 14 -13.61 -40.19 20.58
N PHE A 15 -14.05 -39.55 19.53
CA PHE A 15 -15.31 -39.84 18.87
C PHE A 15 -15.10 -40.88 17.74
N PRO A 16 -15.87 -41.95 17.64
CA PRO A 16 -15.77 -42.91 16.51
C PRO A 16 -16.62 -42.47 15.34
N ILE A 17 -15.99 -42.38 14.16
CA ILE A 17 -16.68 -42.25 12.87
C ILE A 17 -17.12 -43.63 12.41
N LYS A 18 -18.43 -43.82 12.21
CA LYS A 18 -19.01 -45.01 11.61
C LYS A 18 -18.87 -44.94 10.08
N ILE A 19 -18.12 -45.88 9.50
CA ILE A 19 -18.17 -46.18 8.07
C ILE A 19 -18.90 -47.52 7.88
N LYS A 20 -20.00 -47.50 7.15
CA LYS A 20 -20.69 -48.72 6.64
C LYS A 20 -20.05 -49.15 5.35
N GLY A 21 -19.82 -50.48 5.20
CA GLY A 21 -19.56 -51.10 3.91
C GLY A 21 -18.70 -52.36 4.02
N SER A 22 -19.37 -53.51 3.86
CA SER A 22 -18.94 -54.90 3.98
C SER A 22 -17.82 -55.28 2.99
N THR A 23 -16.88 -56.14 3.39
CA THR A 23 -16.74 -57.53 2.96
C THR A 23 -15.50 -58.18 3.57
N SER A 24 -15.67 -59.45 3.92
CA SER A 24 -14.73 -60.37 4.56
C SER A 24 -13.51 -60.70 3.71
N LEU A 25 -12.34 -61.01 4.33
CA LEU A 25 -11.64 -62.33 4.31
C LEU A 25 -10.40 -62.32 5.25
N ALA A 26 -10.44 -63.19 6.15
CA ALA A 26 -9.57 -64.21 6.77
C ALA A 26 -8.03 -64.05 6.82
N LEU A 27 -7.55 -64.20 8.07
CA LEU A 27 -6.42 -65.03 8.59
C LEU A 27 -5.00 -64.85 7.97
N LEU A 28 -4.06 -64.49 8.82
CA LEU A 28 -3.00 -65.38 9.31
C LEU A 28 -2.13 -64.67 10.34
N GLY A 29 -2.06 -65.23 11.54
CA GLY A 29 -1.16 -64.76 12.60
C GLY A 29 0.27 -65.20 12.39
N ILE A 30 1.20 -64.33 12.70
CA ILE A 30 2.59 -64.66 13.06
C ILE A 30 2.97 -63.83 14.26
N CYS A 31 3.13 -64.46 15.44
CA CYS A 31 3.83 -63.95 16.58
C CYS A 31 5.33 -63.77 16.24
N PHE A 32 5.83 -62.60 16.31
CA PHE A 32 7.26 -62.36 16.43
C PHE A 32 7.51 -61.55 17.68
N ILE A 33 8.10 -62.25 18.65
CA ILE A 33 8.77 -61.64 19.84
C ILE A 33 10.04 -60.97 19.28
N LEU A 34 10.14 -59.67 19.37
CA LEU A 34 11.38 -58.95 19.18
C LEU A 34 11.72 -58.08 20.34
N ALA A 35 12.87 -58.31 20.85
CA ALA A 35 13.53 -57.71 22.00
C ALA A 35 13.51 -56.18 22.00
N PHE A 36 13.25 -55.60 23.15
CA PHE A 36 13.53 -54.20 23.45
C PHE A 36 15.02 -53.93 23.29
N LEU A 37 15.40 -53.35 22.15
CA LEU A 37 16.60 -52.53 22.03
C LEU A 37 16.11 -51.08 22.12
N SER A 38 16.29 -50.49 23.28
CA SER A 38 16.13 -49.05 23.49
C SER A 38 17.16 -48.27 22.65
N SER A 39 16.88 -48.10 21.37
CA SER A 39 17.52 -47.07 20.57
C SER A 39 16.87 -45.73 20.95
N SER A 40 17.59 -44.98 21.79
CA SER A 40 17.32 -43.59 22.05
C SER A 40 17.49 -42.85 20.71
N CYS A 41 16.43 -42.79 19.88
CA CYS A 41 16.34 -41.80 18.81
C CYS A 41 16.35 -40.44 19.47
N LYS A 42 17.51 -39.85 19.59
CA LYS A 42 17.60 -38.38 19.74
C LYS A 42 16.84 -37.80 18.54
N LYS A 43 15.64 -37.31 18.80
CA LYS A 43 14.91 -36.44 17.89
C LYS A 43 15.86 -35.29 17.62
N LYS A 44 16.45 -35.24 16.43
CA LYS A 44 17.27 -34.12 15.98
C LYS A 44 16.32 -32.93 16.03
N GLU A 45 16.50 -32.03 16.99
CA GLU A 45 15.84 -30.74 16.94
C GLU A 45 16.17 -30.14 15.60
N GLU A 46 15.19 -30.00 14.72
CA GLU A 46 15.34 -29.22 13.50
C GLU A 46 15.60 -27.78 13.95
N THR A 47 16.87 -27.43 14.00
CA THR A 47 17.28 -26.04 14.23
C THR A 47 16.70 -25.20 13.12
N GLY A 48 15.92 -24.16 13.48
CA GLY A 48 15.33 -23.23 12.54
C GLY A 48 16.38 -22.63 11.59
N LEU A 49 15.94 -22.15 10.42
CA LEU A 49 16.86 -21.51 9.46
C LEU A 49 17.50 -20.27 10.09
N THR A 50 18.79 -20.11 9.86
CA THR A 50 19.52 -18.89 10.23
C THR A 50 19.12 -17.74 9.28
N PRO A 51 19.24 -16.46 9.69
CA PRO A 51 18.98 -15.31 8.80
C PRO A 51 19.75 -15.39 7.49
N ALA A 52 21.03 -15.81 7.52
CA ALA A 52 21.86 -15.96 6.32
C ALA A 52 21.29 -17.03 5.36
N GLN A 53 20.75 -18.13 5.88
CA GLN A 53 20.10 -19.16 5.07
C GLN A 53 18.78 -18.64 4.47
N ILE A 54 17.98 -17.91 5.24
CA ILE A 54 16.75 -17.27 4.75
C ILE A 54 17.10 -16.30 3.62
N HIS A 55 18.07 -15.41 3.80
CA HIS A 55 18.53 -14.49 2.77
C HIS A 55 19.03 -15.18 1.51
N GLN A 56 19.71 -16.33 1.63
CA GLN A 56 20.14 -17.10 0.46
C GLN A 56 18.92 -17.71 -0.26
N ILE A 57 18.01 -18.30 0.48
CA ILE A 57 16.78 -18.87 -0.09
C ILE A 57 15.96 -17.81 -0.82
N THR A 58 15.87 -16.60 -0.24
CA THR A 58 15.14 -15.50 -0.85
C THR A 58 15.79 -15.03 -2.16
N ARG A 59 17.13 -15.02 -2.23
CA ARG A 59 17.85 -14.78 -3.50
C ARG A 59 17.60 -15.88 -4.53
N ASP A 60 17.58 -17.15 -4.11
CA ASP A 60 17.31 -18.27 -5.00
C ASP A 60 15.87 -18.23 -5.55
N LEU A 61 14.91 -17.82 -4.72
CA LEU A 61 13.53 -17.58 -5.14
C LEU A 61 13.41 -16.42 -6.14
N ALA A 62 14.13 -15.32 -5.89
CA ALA A 62 14.17 -14.19 -6.82
C ALA A 62 14.80 -14.57 -8.17
N ALA A 63 15.85 -15.36 -8.18
CA ALA A 63 16.48 -15.88 -9.39
C ALA A 63 15.54 -16.84 -10.15
N ALA A 64 14.86 -17.72 -9.44
CA ALA A 64 13.85 -18.62 -10.03
C ALA A 64 12.67 -17.85 -10.62
N ALA A 65 12.19 -16.83 -9.92
CA ALA A 65 11.16 -15.93 -10.41
C ALA A 65 11.62 -15.22 -11.69
N SER A 66 12.81 -14.63 -11.70
CA SER A 66 13.38 -13.94 -12.86
C SER A 66 13.47 -14.83 -14.11
N SER A 67 13.74 -16.12 -13.93
CA SER A 67 13.80 -17.10 -15.02
C SER A 67 12.40 -17.54 -15.51
N ALA A 68 11.37 -17.37 -14.70
CA ALA A 68 10.01 -17.80 -14.99
C ALA A 68 9.13 -16.72 -15.62
N VAL A 69 9.51 -15.45 -15.48
CA VAL A 69 8.74 -14.30 -15.95
C VAL A 69 9.42 -13.64 -17.17
N PRO A 70 8.70 -12.80 -17.94
CA PRO A 70 9.29 -12.04 -19.05
C PRO A 70 10.45 -11.14 -18.60
N ALA A 71 11.43 -10.92 -19.50
CA ALA A 71 12.55 -10.01 -19.26
C ALA A 71 12.02 -8.60 -18.92
N GLY A 72 12.65 -7.98 -17.92
CA GLY A 72 12.25 -6.65 -17.43
C GLY A 72 11.03 -6.64 -16.50
N THR A 73 10.57 -7.81 -16.03
CA THR A 73 9.60 -7.89 -14.94
C THR A 73 10.26 -7.39 -13.64
N PRO A 74 9.68 -6.39 -12.95
CA PRO A 74 10.20 -5.94 -11.68
C PRO A 74 10.15 -7.04 -10.62
N ILE A 75 11.29 -7.35 -10.02
CA ILE A 75 11.43 -8.27 -8.89
C ILE A 75 12.17 -7.52 -7.81
N LYS A 76 11.49 -7.20 -6.73
CA LYS A 76 12.07 -6.54 -5.57
C LYS A 76 12.30 -7.55 -4.45
N LEU A 77 13.48 -7.50 -3.88
CA LEU A 77 13.91 -8.34 -2.77
C LEU A 77 14.25 -7.44 -1.58
N ARG A 78 13.66 -7.70 -0.42
CA ARG A 78 14.04 -7.08 0.84
C ARG A 78 14.46 -8.16 1.82
N GLN A 79 15.59 -7.96 2.47
CA GLN A 79 16.09 -8.84 3.52
C GLN A 79 15.73 -8.26 4.89
N GLY A 80 15.16 -9.08 5.75
CA GLY A 80 14.87 -8.70 7.13
C GLY A 80 16.15 -8.38 7.91
N ALA A 81 16.07 -7.55 8.95
CA ALA A 81 17.20 -7.19 9.77
C ALA A 81 17.78 -8.43 10.50
N SER A 82 19.11 -8.54 10.55
CA SER A 82 19.83 -9.66 11.16
C SER A 82 19.67 -9.77 12.68
N ASN A 83 19.11 -8.77 13.34
CA ASN A 83 18.90 -8.77 14.78
C ASN A 83 17.56 -9.44 15.10
N GLN A 84 17.61 -10.46 15.94
CA GLN A 84 16.50 -11.30 16.42
C GLN A 84 15.42 -10.55 17.21
N GLN A 85 15.05 -9.35 16.84
CA GLN A 85 13.83 -8.72 17.33
C GLN A 85 12.68 -9.10 16.40
N LEU A 86 11.69 -9.77 16.99
CA LEU A 86 10.48 -10.28 16.38
C LEU A 86 9.96 -9.35 15.28
N GLY A 87 9.95 -9.80 14.04
CA GLY A 87 9.06 -9.29 13.03
C GLY A 87 9.59 -8.97 11.64
N SER A 88 10.89 -8.93 11.37
CA SER A 88 11.34 -8.69 9.99
C SER A 88 11.63 -9.99 9.26
N THR A 89 10.66 -10.48 8.53
CA THR A 89 10.79 -11.57 7.58
C THR A 89 11.37 -11.05 6.26
N ASP A 90 12.12 -11.88 5.54
CA ASP A 90 12.49 -11.58 4.16
C ASP A 90 11.22 -11.47 3.30
N TYR A 91 11.29 -10.62 2.30
CA TYR A 91 10.17 -10.28 1.46
C TYR A 91 10.57 -10.29 -0.02
N LEU A 92 9.77 -10.96 -0.84
CA LEU A 92 9.95 -11.02 -2.28
C LEU A 92 8.70 -10.53 -2.99
N ARG A 93 8.83 -9.45 -3.76
CA ARG A 93 7.75 -8.94 -4.60
C ARG A 93 8.06 -9.15 -6.07
N ILE A 94 7.05 -9.58 -6.83
CA ILE A 94 7.10 -9.81 -8.27
C ILE A 94 5.93 -9.09 -8.90
N VAL A 95 6.21 -8.11 -9.76
CA VAL A 95 5.17 -7.34 -10.46
C VAL A 95 5.08 -7.80 -11.90
N LEU A 96 4.05 -8.58 -12.21
CA LEU A 96 3.78 -9.02 -13.58
C LEU A 96 3.13 -7.90 -14.39
N LYS A 97 3.74 -7.51 -15.49
CA LYS A 97 3.14 -6.54 -16.43
C LYS A 97 1.93 -7.19 -17.11
N ASN A 98 0.84 -6.46 -17.19
CA ASN A 98 -0.43 -6.98 -17.70
C ASN A 98 -0.56 -6.82 -19.23
N ASP A 99 0.53 -7.10 -19.97
CA ASP A 99 0.53 -7.11 -21.43
C ASP A 99 -0.01 -8.45 -22.01
N PHE A 100 -0.50 -9.32 -21.11
CA PHE A 100 -0.94 -10.65 -21.47
C PHE A 100 -2.45 -10.72 -21.63
N SER A 101 -2.91 -11.42 -22.67
CA SER A 101 -4.28 -11.94 -22.72
C SER A 101 -4.58 -12.74 -21.44
N ALA A 102 -5.82 -12.78 -20.99
CA ALA A 102 -6.17 -13.46 -19.73
C ALA A 102 -5.65 -14.91 -19.64
N SER A 103 -5.50 -15.62 -20.79
CA SER A 103 -4.93 -16.96 -20.86
C SER A 103 -3.40 -16.96 -20.68
N ALA A 104 -2.69 -16.04 -21.33
CA ALA A 104 -1.23 -15.91 -21.19
C ALA A 104 -0.84 -15.50 -19.78
N HIS A 105 -1.61 -14.61 -19.16
CA HIS A 105 -1.40 -14.21 -17.76
C HIS A 105 -1.51 -15.41 -16.81
N ARG A 106 -2.57 -16.22 -16.91
CA ARG A 106 -2.72 -17.43 -16.09
C ARG A 106 -1.56 -18.41 -16.27
N ALA A 107 -1.09 -18.61 -17.52
CA ALA A 107 0.06 -19.46 -17.79
C ALA A 107 1.35 -18.93 -17.18
N ALA A 108 1.59 -17.62 -17.23
CA ALA A 108 2.76 -16.98 -16.62
C ALA A 108 2.76 -17.12 -15.09
N VAL A 109 1.61 -16.88 -14.45
CA VAL A 109 1.45 -17.08 -13.00
C VAL A 109 1.67 -18.55 -12.62
N ALA A 110 1.10 -19.48 -13.36
CA ALA A 110 1.27 -20.92 -13.09
C ALA A 110 2.75 -21.34 -13.19
N LYS A 111 3.46 -20.89 -14.23
CA LYS A 111 4.90 -21.14 -14.40
C LYS A 111 5.72 -20.55 -13.27
N LEU A 112 5.42 -19.31 -12.87
CA LEU A 112 6.07 -18.63 -11.76
C LEU A 112 5.86 -19.41 -10.45
N MET A 113 4.61 -19.76 -10.13
CA MET A 113 4.27 -20.55 -8.94
C MET A 113 4.98 -21.90 -8.92
N GLN A 114 5.09 -22.58 -10.05
CA GLN A 114 5.83 -23.84 -10.16
C GLN A 114 7.32 -23.64 -9.86
N SER A 115 7.94 -22.59 -10.38
CA SER A 115 9.36 -22.27 -10.15
C SER A 115 9.62 -21.95 -8.69
N LEU A 116 8.79 -21.11 -8.06
CA LEU A 116 8.88 -20.76 -6.64
C LEU A 116 8.70 -22.01 -5.75
N ASN A 117 7.71 -22.85 -6.06
CA ASN A 117 7.46 -24.08 -5.31
C ASN A 117 8.62 -25.08 -5.40
N THR A 118 9.32 -25.14 -6.54
CA THR A 118 10.51 -25.98 -6.70
C THR A 118 11.63 -25.56 -5.74
N VAL A 119 11.90 -24.26 -5.61
CA VAL A 119 12.89 -23.74 -4.67
C VAL A 119 12.44 -23.93 -3.22
N ALA A 120 11.17 -23.64 -2.92
CA ALA A 120 10.61 -23.84 -1.59
C ALA A 120 10.73 -25.28 -1.11
N THR A 121 10.32 -26.24 -1.94
CA THR A 121 10.41 -27.69 -1.63
C THR A 121 11.86 -28.14 -1.40
N ARG A 122 12.81 -27.67 -2.22
CA ARG A 122 14.23 -27.99 -2.05
C ARG A 122 14.78 -27.53 -0.69
N ASN A 123 14.24 -26.43 -0.17
CA ASN A 123 14.67 -25.84 1.11
C ASN A 123 13.72 -26.20 2.27
N HIS A 124 12.89 -27.24 2.12
CA HIS A 124 11.92 -27.68 3.15
C HIS A 124 10.98 -26.59 3.63
N LEU A 125 10.63 -25.64 2.74
CA LEU A 125 9.63 -24.64 3.02
C LEU A 125 8.23 -25.10 2.59
N THR A 126 7.26 -24.78 3.41
CA THR A 126 5.83 -25.04 3.13
C THR A 126 5.11 -23.72 2.91
N PRO A 127 4.41 -23.52 1.79
CA PRO A 127 3.61 -22.34 1.59
C PRO A 127 2.34 -22.38 2.43
N ASP A 128 1.96 -21.26 3.02
CA ASP A 128 0.61 -21.04 3.52
C ASP A 128 -0.37 -20.98 2.33
N PRO A 129 -1.66 -21.27 2.52
CA PRO A 129 -2.64 -21.02 1.48
C PRO A 129 -2.57 -19.58 1.01
N PRO A 130 -2.52 -19.34 -0.33
CA PRO A 130 -2.44 -17.98 -0.85
C PRO A 130 -3.72 -17.21 -0.52
N THR A 131 -3.56 -15.96 -0.09
CA THR A 131 -4.65 -15.00 0.01
C THR A 131 -4.65 -14.14 -1.25
N GLN A 132 -5.82 -13.95 -1.85
CA GLN A 132 -5.99 -13.13 -3.04
C GLN A 132 -6.86 -11.93 -2.72
N ALA A 133 -6.36 -10.73 -3.01
CA ALA A 133 -7.08 -9.48 -2.91
C ALA A 133 -6.93 -8.74 -4.26
N GLY A 134 -7.99 -8.77 -5.08
CA GLY A 134 -7.93 -8.24 -6.44
C GLY A 134 -6.82 -8.91 -7.27
N ASP A 135 -5.90 -8.12 -7.79
CA ASP A 135 -4.75 -8.57 -8.59
C ASP A 135 -3.52 -8.93 -7.76
N LEU A 136 -3.61 -8.91 -6.44
CA LEU A 136 -2.54 -9.26 -5.51
C LEU A 136 -2.72 -10.68 -5.00
N LEU A 137 -1.69 -11.51 -5.16
CA LEU A 137 -1.56 -12.83 -4.55
C LEU A 137 -0.47 -12.77 -3.50
N HIS A 138 -0.80 -13.00 -2.24
CA HIS A 138 0.13 -12.98 -1.12
C HIS A 138 0.15 -14.33 -0.41
N PHE A 139 1.33 -14.82 -0.02
CA PHE A 139 1.50 -16.02 0.79
C PHE A 139 2.82 -16.00 1.56
N LYS A 140 2.86 -16.72 2.67
CA LYS A 140 4.04 -16.91 3.51
C LYS A 140 4.64 -18.28 3.25
N LEU A 141 5.97 -18.35 3.27
CA LEU A 141 6.68 -19.61 3.31
C LEU A 141 7.18 -19.87 4.73
N ARG A 142 6.92 -21.09 5.23
CA ARG A 142 7.29 -21.51 6.58
C ARG A 142 8.36 -22.60 6.53
N HIS A 143 9.26 -22.55 7.49
CA HIS A 143 10.18 -23.67 7.79
C HIS A 143 9.86 -24.22 9.18
N ALA A 144 9.59 -25.53 9.28
CA ALA A 144 9.17 -26.18 10.54
C ALA A 144 8.03 -25.43 11.28
N GLY A 145 7.06 -24.86 10.53
CA GLY A 145 5.93 -24.13 11.09
C GLY A 145 6.20 -22.66 11.44
N VAL A 146 7.45 -22.20 11.36
CA VAL A 146 7.82 -20.79 11.63
C VAL A 146 7.86 -20.00 10.31
N PRO A 147 7.24 -18.81 10.23
CA PRO A 147 7.36 -17.95 9.05
C PRO A 147 8.84 -17.65 8.74
N ALA A 148 9.25 -17.89 7.51
CA ALA A 148 10.62 -17.65 7.05
C ALA A 148 10.69 -16.44 6.12
N LEU A 149 9.73 -16.32 5.17
CA LEU A 149 9.67 -15.22 4.23
C LEU A 149 8.25 -15.02 3.68
N GLU A 150 7.99 -13.85 3.12
CA GLU A 150 6.72 -13.49 2.48
C GLU A 150 6.93 -13.27 0.99
N ILE A 151 5.95 -13.69 0.18
CA ILE A 151 5.95 -13.51 -1.26
C ILE A 151 4.67 -12.79 -1.68
N GLU A 152 4.84 -11.74 -2.46
CA GLU A 152 3.76 -11.06 -3.15
C GLU A 152 3.95 -11.15 -4.67
N ILE A 153 2.90 -11.55 -5.36
CA ILE A 153 2.82 -11.54 -6.82
C ILE A 153 1.68 -10.60 -7.19
N MET A 154 2.00 -9.51 -7.84
CA MET A 154 1.03 -8.55 -8.32
C MET A 154 0.86 -8.73 -9.83
N ALA A 155 -0.38 -8.91 -10.25
CA ALA A 155 -0.75 -8.86 -11.65
C ALA A 155 -1.24 -7.44 -11.95
N ARG A 156 -0.35 -6.58 -12.49
CA ARG A 156 -0.74 -5.22 -12.82
C ARG A 156 -1.54 -5.22 -14.12
N ALA A 157 -2.84 -4.88 -14.04
CA ALA A 157 -3.51 -4.35 -15.20
C ALA A 157 -2.73 -3.11 -15.62
N THR A 158 -2.16 -3.09 -16.82
CA THR A 158 -1.76 -1.81 -17.41
C THR A 158 -2.99 -0.95 -17.32
N PRO A 159 -2.96 0.22 -16.65
CA PRO A 159 -4.06 1.14 -16.82
C PRO A 159 -4.09 1.37 -18.33
N THR A 160 -5.07 0.79 -19.01
CA THR A 160 -5.50 1.33 -20.27
C THR A 160 -5.70 2.80 -19.94
N PRO A 161 -5.03 3.75 -20.64
CA PRO A 161 -5.38 5.15 -20.47
C PRO A 161 -6.89 5.12 -20.55
N SER A 162 -7.58 5.48 -19.45
CA SER A 162 -9.03 5.52 -19.46
C SER A 162 -9.34 6.38 -20.68
N ALA A 163 -9.73 5.73 -21.76
CA ALA A 163 -10.25 6.44 -22.91
C ALA A 163 -11.43 7.14 -22.30
N GLY A 164 -11.21 8.41 -21.93
CA GLY A 164 -12.18 9.22 -21.21
C GLY A 164 -13.51 8.96 -21.86
N ALA A 165 -14.52 8.66 -21.04
CA ALA A 165 -15.87 8.39 -21.55
C ALA A 165 -16.13 9.45 -22.60
N LYS A 166 -16.14 9.07 -23.87
CA LYS A 166 -16.38 10.00 -24.96
C LYS A 166 -17.82 10.43 -24.77
N ASN A 167 -18.03 11.69 -24.44
CA ASN A 167 -19.33 12.29 -24.57
C ASN A 167 -19.86 12.08 -25.99
N SER A 168 -21.16 12.14 -26.17
CA SER A 168 -21.86 11.98 -27.47
C SER A 168 -21.24 12.76 -28.63
N ASP A 169 -20.38 13.74 -28.34
CA ASP A 169 -19.69 14.60 -29.30
C ASP A 169 -18.24 14.20 -29.60
N GLY A 170 -17.75 13.02 -29.10
CA GLY A 170 -16.42 12.49 -29.40
C GLY A 170 -15.26 13.20 -28.72
N LYS A 171 -15.50 14.19 -27.87
CA LYS A 171 -14.47 14.91 -27.09
C LYS A 171 -14.24 14.20 -25.76
N ALA A 172 -12.99 13.90 -25.44
CA ALA A 172 -12.62 13.35 -24.13
C ALA A 172 -13.00 14.34 -23.03
N ASP A 173 -13.62 13.84 -21.95
CA ASP A 173 -13.99 14.62 -20.75
C ASP A 173 -12.71 15.01 -20.01
N ALA A 174 -12.30 16.29 -20.09
CA ALA A 174 -11.10 16.79 -19.44
C ALA A 174 -11.39 16.96 -17.94
N ARG A 175 -10.58 16.30 -17.09
CA ARG A 175 -10.77 16.24 -15.65
C ARG A 175 -9.68 16.99 -14.91
N LEU A 176 -10.04 17.81 -13.92
CA LEU A 176 -9.10 18.54 -13.07
C LEU A 176 -9.42 18.28 -11.60
N ALA A 177 -8.48 17.70 -10.86
CA ALA A 177 -8.53 17.68 -9.41
C ALA A 177 -7.69 18.82 -8.84
N ILE A 178 -8.25 19.55 -7.88
CA ILE A 178 -7.54 20.60 -7.15
C ILE A 178 -7.52 20.20 -5.68
N ILE A 179 -6.33 20.11 -5.13
CA ILE A 179 -6.06 19.79 -3.73
C ILE A 179 -5.57 21.06 -3.05
N ILE A 180 -6.10 21.35 -1.88
CA ILE A 180 -5.63 22.45 -1.04
C ILE A 180 -4.99 21.86 0.21
N ASP A 181 -3.67 22.01 0.31
CA ASP A 181 -2.82 21.48 1.36
C ASP A 181 -2.74 22.43 2.58
N ASP A 182 -2.03 22.03 3.62
CA ASP A 182 -1.68 22.80 4.84
C ASP A 182 -2.88 23.31 5.64
N LEU A 183 -4.04 22.68 5.52
CA LEU A 183 -5.15 22.99 6.42
C LEU A 183 -4.94 22.32 7.78
N GLY A 184 -5.44 22.94 8.85
CA GLY A 184 -5.33 22.42 10.22
C GLY A 184 -5.12 23.48 11.27
N SER A 185 -4.45 24.60 10.92
CA SER A 185 -4.13 25.69 11.88
C SER A 185 -5.06 26.90 11.73
N ASP A 186 -5.40 27.29 10.51
CA ASP A 186 -6.19 28.49 10.23
C ASP A 186 -7.65 28.15 9.88
N ARG A 187 -8.53 28.31 10.87
CA ARG A 187 -9.96 28.11 10.72
C ARG A 187 -10.60 29.11 9.75
N ALA A 188 -10.13 30.35 9.71
CA ALA A 188 -10.69 31.37 8.85
C ALA A 188 -10.36 31.10 7.37
N ALA A 189 -9.15 30.64 7.08
CA ALA A 189 -8.75 30.21 5.74
C ALA A 189 -9.59 29.00 5.28
N ALA A 190 -9.83 28.02 6.16
CA ALA A 190 -10.70 26.88 5.87
C ALA A 190 -12.15 27.31 5.53
N GLU A 191 -12.75 28.19 6.32
CA GLU A 191 -14.08 28.71 6.07
C GLU A 191 -14.16 29.48 4.75
N ALA A 192 -13.14 30.31 4.44
CA ALA A 192 -13.07 31.03 3.18
C ALA A 192 -12.96 30.08 1.96
N LEU A 193 -12.27 28.93 2.13
CA LEU A 193 -12.20 27.88 1.13
C LEU A 193 -13.54 27.15 0.95
N PHE A 194 -14.18 26.77 2.04
CA PHE A 194 -15.49 26.12 2.01
C PHE A 194 -16.57 26.99 1.34
N ALA A 195 -16.47 28.30 1.46
CA ALA A 195 -17.38 29.26 0.81
C ALA A 195 -17.25 29.31 -0.72
N LEU A 196 -16.23 28.65 -1.32
CA LEU A 196 -16.06 28.61 -2.77
C LEU A 196 -17.12 27.71 -3.44
N GLY A 197 -17.55 26.64 -2.75
CA GLY A 197 -18.62 25.75 -3.23
C GLY A 197 -18.25 24.88 -4.45
N TYR A 198 -16.94 24.67 -4.71
CA TYR A 198 -16.45 23.78 -5.76
C TYR A 198 -16.07 22.41 -5.20
N PRO A 199 -16.10 21.33 -6.00
CA PRO A 199 -15.65 20.00 -5.59
C PRO A 199 -14.10 19.97 -5.50
N LEU A 200 -13.60 20.45 -4.37
CA LEU A 200 -12.18 20.47 -4.06
C LEU A 200 -11.83 19.32 -3.10
N THR A 201 -10.57 18.91 -3.10
CA THR A 201 -10.02 18.00 -2.11
C THR A 201 -9.25 18.78 -1.07
N ILE A 202 -9.52 18.51 0.19
CA ILE A 202 -8.97 19.21 1.35
C ILE A 202 -7.95 18.31 2.01
N SER A 203 -6.71 18.76 2.09
CA SER A 203 -5.63 18.01 2.74
C SER A 203 -5.24 18.69 4.05
N VAL A 204 -5.37 17.93 5.15
CA VAL A 204 -5.30 18.46 6.51
C VAL A 204 -4.06 17.91 7.21
N LEU A 205 -3.22 18.80 7.75
CA LEU A 205 -2.11 18.48 8.63
C LEU A 205 -2.66 17.92 9.95
N PRO A 206 -2.10 16.81 10.47
CA PRO A 206 -2.47 16.29 11.77
C PRO A 206 -1.86 17.13 12.90
N ASN A 207 -2.37 16.97 14.11
CA ASN A 207 -1.83 17.56 15.35
C ASN A 207 -1.82 19.11 15.40
N HIS A 208 -2.52 19.80 14.51
CA HIS A 208 -2.76 21.24 14.60
C HIS A 208 -4.06 21.52 15.36
N GLU A 209 -4.21 22.74 15.85
CA GLU A 209 -5.29 23.16 16.75
C GLU A 209 -6.68 22.85 16.19
N HIS A 210 -6.88 22.96 14.87
CA HIS A 210 -8.17 22.83 14.22
C HIS A 210 -8.26 21.62 13.27
N SER A 211 -7.27 20.72 13.28
CA SER A 211 -7.22 19.58 12.34
C SER A 211 -8.50 18.75 12.34
N VAL A 212 -8.94 18.32 13.52
CA VAL A 212 -10.15 17.48 13.69
C VAL A 212 -11.41 18.21 13.22
N ASP A 213 -11.55 19.48 13.62
CA ASP A 213 -12.74 20.27 13.33
C ASP A 213 -12.84 20.64 11.85
N ILE A 214 -11.70 20.99 11.23
CA ILE A 214 -11.64 21.30 9.79
C ILE A 214 -11.94 20.03 8.97
N ALA A 215 -11.36 18.88 9.33
CA ALA A 215 -11.61 17.62 8.63
C ALA A 215 -13.10 17.23 8.68
N ARG A 216 -13.73 17.25 9.87
CA ARG A 216 -15.15 16.94 10.03
C ARG A 216 -16.04 17.92 9.30
N GLU A 217 -15.74 19.22 9.37
CA GLU A 217 -16.52 20.25 8.69
C GLU A 217 -16.41 20.13 7.17
N ALA A 218 -15.20 19.87 6.64
CA ALA A 218 -14.99 19.62 5.22
C ALA A 218 -15.82 18.42 4.74
N HIS A 219 -15.75 17.30 5.44
CA HIS A 219 -16.53 16.10 5.12
C HIS A 219 -18.04 16.40 5.14
N ARG A 220 -18.54 17.05 6.18
CA ARG A 220 -19.97 17.41 6.32
C ARG A 220 -20.47 18.31 5.21
N ARG A 221 -19.63 19.17 4.63
CA ARG A 221 -19.93 20.02 3.48
C ARG A 221 -19.74 19.34 2.13
N GLY A 222 -19.35 18.07 2.10
CA GLY A 222 -19.18 17.29 0.87
C GLY A 222 -17.83 17.45 0.18
N PHE A 223 -16.83 18.03 0.86
CA PHE A 223 -15.45 18.02 0.38
C PHE A 223 -14.83 16.64 0.63
N GLN A 224 -13.91 16.24 -0.22
CA GLN A 224 -13.07 15.09 0.05
C GLN A 224 -11.96 15.49 1.01
N VAL A 225 -11.75 14.67 2.06
CA VAL A 225 -10.69 14.88 3.04
C VAL A 225 -9.52 13.93 2.77
N MET A 226 -8.31 14.45 2.86
CA MET A 226 -7.05 13.72 2.84
C MET A 226 -6.24 14.03 4.09
N LEU A 227 -5.45 13.06 4.53
CA LEU A 227 -4.37 13.28 5.49
C LEU A 227 -3.18 13.90 4.76
N HIS A 228 -2.80 15.12 5.12
CA HIS A 228 -1.53 15.73 4.70
C HIS A 228 -0.43 15.18 5.59
N LEU A 229 0.24 14.13 5.11
CA LEU A 229 1.12 13.29 5.90
C LEU A 229 2.49 13.94 6.06
N PRO A 230 2.89 14.33 7.30
CA PRO A 230 4.21 14.90 7.53
C PRO A 230 5.33 13.92 7.21
N MET A 231 6.27 14.34 6.37
CA MET A 231 7.36 13.50 5.86
C MET A 231 8.65 14.31 5.76
N GLN A 232 9.77 13.72 6.17
CA GLN A 232 11.06 14.37 6.26
C GLN A 232 11.54 14.96 4.93
N SER A 233 12.01 16.20 4.97
CA SER A 233 12.59 16.93 3.85
C SER A 233 14.12 17.00 3.92
N VAL A 234 14.79 17.11 2.76
CA VAL A 234 16.22 17.47 2.68
C VAL A 234 16.42 18.99 2.78
N ALA A 235 15.35 19.77 2.58
CA ALA A 235 15.40 21.21 2.70
C ALA A 235 15.49 21.64 4.17
N ASN A 236 15.97 22.84 4.40
CA ASN A 236 16.04 23.43 5.75
C ASN A 236 14.66 24.02 6.13
N GLU A 237 13.61 23.23 5.94
CA GLU A 237 12.24 23.55 6.31
C GLU A 237 12.01 23.21 7.78
N THR A 238 11.10 23.92 8.44
CA THR A 238 10.73 23.59 9.81
C THR A 238 9.95 22.27 9.79
N PRO A 239 10.45 21.19 10.42
CA PRO A 239 9.76 19.93 10.46
C PRO A 239 8.51 20.00 11.33
N GLU A 240 7.53 19.16 11.06
CA GLU A 240 6.45 18.90 12.00
C GLU A 240 6.98 18.17 13.26
N ALA A 241 6.26 18.26 14.36
CA ALA A 241 6.68 17.63 15.63
C ALA A 241 6.89 16.13 15.53
N GLN A 242 6.17 15.49 14.61
CA GLN A 242 6.28 14.08 14.24
C GLN A 242 6.14 13.96 12.72
N GLU A 243 7.05 13.23 12.09
CA GLU A 243 7.05 13.02 10.64
C GLU A 243 7.61 11.64 10.30
N LEU A 244 7.24 11.10 9.14
CA LEU A 244 7.86 9.89 8.62
C LEU A 244 9.26 10.21 8.08
N HIS A 245 10.25 9.38 8.46
CA HIS A 245 11.63 9.55 8.02
C HIS A 245 12.28 8.22 7.62
N PRO A 246 13.33 8.23 6.78
CA PRO A 246 14.09 7.04 6.43
C PRO A 246 14.56 6.26 7.65
N GLY A 247 14.47 4.94 7.55
CA GLY A 247 14.89 4.03 8.62
C GLY A 247 13.80 3.67 9.64
N MET A 248 12.60 4.27 9.57
CA MET A 248 11.47 3.84 10.40
C MET A 248 11.04 2.41 10.02
N PRO A 249 10.85 1.50 10.99
CA PRO A 249 10.34 0.16 10.72
C PRO A 249 8.82 0.18 10.50
N ALA A 250 8.29 -0.81 9.75
CA ALA A 250 6.88 -0.92 9.41
C ALA A 250 5.89 -0.73 10.59
N PRO A 251 6.11 -1.31 11.79
CA PRO A 251 5.21 -1.11 12.91
C PRO A 251 5.13 0.34 13.39
N GLU A 252 6.24 1.07 13.32
CA GLU A 252 6.31 2.48 13.71
C GLU A 252 5.62 3.36 12.67
N VAL A 253 5.87 3.10 11.37
CA VAL A 253 5.15 3.76 10.27
C VAL A 253 3.64 3.56 10.43
N ALA A 254 3.20 2.33 10.68
CA ALA A 254 1.78 2.02 10.85
C ALA A 254 1.17 2.74 12.05
N ALA A 255 1.85 2.73 13.20
CA ALA A 255 1.39 3.38 14.41
C ALA A 255 1.26 4.90 14.24
N LEU A 256 2.23 5.53 13.57
CA LEU A 256 2.23 6.97 13.35
C LEU A 256 1.12 7.38 12.35
N VAL A 257 0.92 6.63 11.28
CA VAL A 257 -0.20 6.85 10.34
C VAL A 257 -1.54 6.71 11.06
N ASP A 258 -1.71 5.69 11.92
CA ASP A 258 -2.93 5.50 12.69
C ASP A 258 -3.20 6.67 13.66
N GLN A 259 -2.15 7.16 14.32
CA GLN A 259 -2.24 8.33 15.18
C GLN A 259 -2.68 9.57 14.39
N PHE A 260 -2.11 9.81 13.23
CA PHE A 260 -2.46 10.95 12.38
C PHE A 260 -3.89 10.86 11.84
N LEU A 261 -4.35 9.67 11.45
CA LEU A 261 -5.73 9.45 11.00
C LEU A 261 -6.77 9.72 12.11
N GLN A 262 -6.41 9.54 13.39
CA GLN A 262 -7.28 9.94 14.51
C GLN A 262 -7.44 11.47 14.60
N ASN A 263 -6.43 12.22 14.15
CA ASN A 263 -6.44 13.68 14.11
C ASN A 263 -7.03 14.27 12.81
N VAL A 264 -7.14 13.44 11.77
CA VAL A 264 -7.76 13.82 10.49
C VAL A 264 -8.88 12.80 10.19
N PRO A 265 -10.01 12.87 10.92
CA PRO A 265 -11.14 11.98 10.68
C PRO A 265 -11.70 12.16 9.26
N ASP A 266 -12.35 11.11 8.77
CA ASP A 266 -12.96 11.04 7.44
C ASP A 266 -11.97 11.16 6.26
N ALA A 267 -10.66 11.05 6.51
CA ALA A 267 -9.65 10.98 5.46
C ALA A 267 -9.82 9.72 4.63
N THR A 268 -9.95 9.89 3.32
CA THR A 268 -10.08 8.79 2.34
C THR A 268 -8.82 8.56 1.52
N GLY A 269 -7.82 9.42 1.66
CA GLY A 269 -6.54 9.37 0.99
C GLY A 269 -5.46 10.13 1.73
N VAL A 270 -4.27 10.08 1.18
CA VAL A 270 -3.05 10.68 1.75
C VAL A 270 -2.26 11.37 0.66
N ASN A 271 -1.65 12.52 0.95
CA ASN A 271 -0.56 13.08 0.19
C ASN A 271 0.58 13.53 1.13
N ASN A 272 1.78 13.66 0.61
CA ASN A 272 2.93 14.05 1.44
C ASN A 272 2.98 15.56 1.67
N HIS A 273 3.08 15.96 2.95
CA HIS A 273 3.57 17.27 3.37
C HIS A 273 5.09 17.25 3.37
N GLN A 274 5.72 18.24 2.71
CA GLN A 274 7.17 18.22 2.49
C GLN A 274 7.64 16.88 1.87
N GLY A 275 8.56 16.17 2.50
CA GLY A 275 8.88 14.80 2.16
C GLY A 275 9.90 14.64 1.03
N SER A 276 10.69 15.65 0.69
CA SER A 276 11.67 15.55 -0.39
C SER A 276 12.77 14.50 -0.14
N GLN A 277 13.04 14.15 1.14
CA GLN A 277 13.91 13.05 1.52
C GLN A 277 13.14 11.74 1.63
N ALA A 278 12.03 11.76 2.36
CA ALA A 278 11.25 10.56 2.67
C ALA A 278 10.64 9.90 1.44
N THR A 279 10.08 10.69 0.50
CA THR A 279 9.47 10.15 -0.73
C THR A 279 10.50 9.61 -1.72
N ALA A 280 11.78 9.97 -1.58
CA ALA A 280 12.88 9.43 -2.37
C ALA A 280 13.49 8.15 -1.76
N ASP A 281 13.13 7.81 -0.52
CA ASP A 281 13.62 6.60 0.16
C ASP A 281 12.70 5.41 -0.15
N THR A 282 13.22 4.49 -0.97
CA THR A 282 12.47 3.30 -1.39
C THR A 282 12.09 2.42 -0.21
N ALA A 283 12.96 2.29 0.80
CA ALA A 283 12.68 1.43 1.95
C ALA A 283 11.51 1.97 2.77
N LEU A 284 11.49 3.28 3.02
CA LEU A 284 10.37 3.91 3.72
C LEU A 284 9.06 3.82 2.92
N MET A 285 9.11 4.02 1.61
CA MET A 285 7.91 3.89 0.76
C MET A 285 7.40 2.45 0.71
N ASP A 286 8.30 1.46 0.70
CA ASP A 286 7.95 0.03 0.79
C ASP A 286 7.29 -0.31 2.16
N GLU A 287 7.58 0.43 3.25
CA GLU A 287 6.89 0.28 4.54
C GLU A 287 5.55 1.02 4.58
N LEU A 288 5.46 2.20 3.97
CA LEU A 288 4.25 3.04 4.01
C LEU A 288 3.12 2.47 3.14
N MET A 289 3.42 2.04 1.91
CA MET A 289 2.35 1.70 0.95
C MET A 289 1.48 0.51 1.37
N PRO A 290 2.00 -0.57 2.01
CA PRO A 290 1.14 -1.60 2.60
C PRO A 290 0.19 -1.04 3.67
N VAL A 291 0.67 -0.09 4.48
CA VAL A 291 -0.15 0.54 5.53
C VAL A 291 -1.34 1.28 4.92
N LEU A 292 -1.11 2.04 3.83
CA LEU A 292 -2.18 2.75 3.13
C LEU A 292 -3.16 1.80 2.43
N ARG A 293 -2.64 0.76 1.77
CA ARG A 293 -3.47 -0.27 1.12
C ARG A 293 -4.42 -0.95 2.11
N ASP A 294 -3.89 -1.40 3.25
CA ASP A 294 -4.65 -2.14 4.25
C ASP A 294 -5.74 -1.28 4.91
N ARG A 295 -5.60 0.05 4.83
CA ARG A 295 -6.58 1.05 5.27
C ARG A 295 -7.46 1.58 4.14
N HIS A 296 -7.33 1.03 2.93
CA HIS A 296 -8.07 1.45 1.73
C HIS A 296 -7.91 2.93 1.37
N LEU A 297 -6.78 3.52 1.73
CA LEU A 297 -6.44 4.91 1.42
C LEU A 297 -5.80 5.01 0.02
N PHE A 298 -6.21 5.99 -0.77
CA PHE A 298 -5.50 6.32 -2.00
C PHE A 298 -4.31 7.26 -1.68
N TYR A 299 -3.35 7.36 -2.59
CA TYR A 299 -2.17 8.20 -2.42
C TYR A 299 -2.01 9.20 -3.57
N ILE A 300 -1.72 10.45 -3.23
CA ILE A 300 -1.32 11.48 -4.20
C ILE A 300 0.13 11.89 -3.91
N ASP A 301 1.02 11.63 -4.85
CA ASP A 301 2.40 12.11 -4.76
C ASP A 301 2.44 13.61 -5.05
N SER A 302 2.74 14.43 -4.04
CA SER A 302 2.87 15.91 -4.17
C SER A 302 4.10 16.32 -4.99
N ARG A 303 5.01 15.37 -5.29
CA ARG A 303 6.24 15.58 -6.08
C ARG A 303 7.05 16.78 -5.60
N THR A 304 7.37 16.81 -4.32
CA THR A 304 8.25 17.82 -3.70
C THR A 304 9.72 17.62 -4.08
N THR A 305 10.04 16.49 -4.70
CA THR A 305 11.34 16.19 -5.32
C THR A 305 11.16 15.45 -6.64
N ALA A 306 12.06 15.67 -7.59
CA ALA A 306 12.10 14.89 -8.82
C ALA A 306 12.57 13.43 -8.59
N ALA A 307 13.22 13.15 -7.44
CA ALA A 307 13.72 11.83 -7.08
C ALA A 307 12.67 10.95 -6.37
N THR A 308 11.43 11.43 -6.22
CA THR A 308 10.37 10.65 -5.56
C THR A 308 10.16 9.31 -6.25
N VAL A 309 10.00 8.28 -5.44
CA VAL A 309 9.58 6.93 -5.85
C VAL A 309 8.17 6.59 -5.35
N ALA A 310 7.53 7.53 -4.64
CA ALA A 310 6.30 7.29 -3.91
C ALA A 310 5.14 6.85 -4.81
N TYR A 311 4.92 7.55 -5.95
CA TYR A 311 3.88 7.17 -6.90
C TYR A 311 4.09 5.76 -7.47
N ASP A 312 5.30 5.46 -7.95
CA ASP A 312 5.61 4.16 -8.53
C ASP A 312 5.48 3.06 -7.47
N THR A 313 5.95 3.31 -6.25
CA THR A 313 5.80 2.37 -5.14
C THR A 313 4.33 2.18 -4.77
N ALA A 314 3.52 3.23 -4.69
CA ALA A 314 2.07 3.12 -4.45
C ALA A 314 1.40 2.22 -5.48
N GLN A 315 1.70 2.45 -6.76
CA GLN A 315 1.24 1.60 -7.86
C GLN A 315 1.71 0.15 -7.71
N ASP A 316 2.98 -0.08 -7.36
CA ASP A 316 3.54 -1.41 -7.16
C ASP A 316 2.86 -2.16 -6.00
N PHE A 317 2.35 -1.45 -5.00
CA PHE A 317 1.64 -2.02 -3.86
C PHE A 317 0.12 -2.11 -4.05
N GLY A 318 -0.41 -1.72 -5.23
CA GLY A 318 -1.84 -1.72 -5.52
C GLY A 318 -2.61 -0.65 -4.75
N VAL A 319 -1.92 0.39 -4.29
CA VAL A 319 -2.55 1.59 -3.76
C VAL A 319 -2.99 2.44 -4.94
N ARG A 320 -4.30 2.73 -5.04
CA ARG A 320 -4.78 3.68 -6.05
C ARG A 320 -4.04 5.00 -5.86
N SER A 321 -3.43 5.52 -6.91
CA SER A 321 -2.60 6.71 -6.78
C SER A 321 -2.58 7.58 -8.02
N ALA A 322 -2.29 8.85 -7.81
CA ALA A 322 -1.97 9.82 -8.84
C ALA A 322 -0.81 10.69 -8.34
N PHE A 323 -0.42 11.67 -9.12
CA PHE A 323 0.61 12.63 -8.74
C PHE A 323 0.28 14.02 -9.26
N ARG A 324 0.80 15.04 -8.59
CA ARG A 324 0.77 16.40 -9.09
C ARG A 324 1.53 16.49 -10.41
N ASN A 325 0.82 16.80 -11.49
CA ASN A 325 1.38 16.88 -12.84
C ASN A 325 1.41 18.30 -13.42
N VAL A 326 1.13 19.30 -12.59
CA VAL A 326 1.34 20.74 -12.90
C VAL A 326 2.16 21.37 -11.77
N PRO A 327 2.85 22.51 -11.97
CA PRO A 327 3.54 23.20 -10.88
C PRO A 327 2.58 23.50 -9.72
N PHE A 328 3.11 23.71 -8.49
CA PHE A 328 2.28 24.24 -7.42
C PHE A 328 1.60 25.54 -7.85
N LEU A 329 0.37 25.70 -7.44
CA LEU A 329 -0.43 26.87 -7.87
C LEU A 329 0.14 28.18 -7.34
N ASP A 330 0.80 28.14 -6.20
CA ASP A 330 1.12 29.28 -5.37
C ASP A 330 2.54 29.26 -4.77
N ASP A 331 3.53 28.65 -5.46
CA ASP A 331 4.96 28.85 -5.16
C ASP A 331 5.30 30.34 -5.00
N VAL A 332 4.59 31.18 -5.75
CA VAL A 332 4.54 32.62 -5.57
C VAL A 332 3.11 33.01 -5.30
N ALA A 333 2.82 33.37 -4.02
CA ALA A 333 1.47 33.65 -3.53
C ALA A 333 0.95 35.03 -4.00
N GLU A 334 0.92 35.24 -5.32
CA GLU A 334 0.37 36.41 -6.00
C GLU A 334 -0.80 36.00 -6.91
N VAL A 335 -1.90 36.72 -6.84
CA VAL A 335 -3.14 36.40 -7.62
C VAL A 335 -2.86 36.19 -9.10
N ALA A 336 -2.04 37.03 -9.72
CA ALA A 336 -1.71 36.91 -11.15
C ALA A 336 -0.92 35.63 -11.47
N THR A 337 0.00 35.24 -10.59
CA THR A 337 0.81 34.03 -10.72
C THR A 337 -0.08 32.78 -10.53
N VAL A 338 -0.89 32.76 -9.49
CA VAL A 338 -1.82 31.64 -9.22
C VAL A 338 -2.81 31.46 -10.37
N ARG A 339 -3.38 32.55 -10.91
CA ARG A 339 -4.24 32.49 -12.09
C ARG A 339 -3.53 31.84 -13.28
N LYS A 340 -2.30 32.21 -13.55
CA LYS A 340 -1.49 31.62 -14.62
C LYS A 340 -1.30 30.10 -14.41
N GLN A 341 -1.03 29.67 -13.20
CA GLN A 341 -0.88 28.25 -12.87
C GLN A 341 -2.21 27.48 -13.00
N LEU A 342 -3.33 28.05 -12.58
CA LEU A 342 -4.66 27.48 -12.79
C LEU A 342 -4.99 27.34 -14.28
N GLU A 343 -4.66 28.34 -15.10
CA GLU A 343 -4.84 28.24 -16.57
C GLU A 343 -3.92 27.17 -17.19
N LEU A 344 -2.72 26.95 -16.64
CA LEU A 344 -1.85 25.84 -17.02
C LEU A 344 -2.48 24.49 -16.64
N ALA A 345 -3.05 24.36 -15.45
CA ALA A 345 -3.76 23.16 -15.01
C ALA A 345 -4.97 22.84 -15.91
N LEU A 346 -5.78 23.85 -16.26
CA LEU A 346 -6.90 23.70 -17.17
C LEU A 346 -6.45 23.26 -18.58
N ARG A 347 -5.35 23.83 -19.10
CA ARG A 347 -4.77 23.37 -20.36
C ARG A 347 -4.24 21.93 -20.26
N GLY A 348 -3.49 21.62 -19.21
CA GLY A 348 -2.98 20.27 -18.95
C GLY A 348 -4.09 19.22 -18.95
N ALA A 349 -5.20 19.53 -18.27
CA ALA A 349 -6.38 18.65 -18.25
C ALA A 349 -6.94 18.43 -19.68
N ARG A 350 -7.05 19.49 -20.49
CA ARG A 350 -7.53 19.36 -21.89
C ARG A 350 -6.58 18.57 -22.78
N ASP A 351 -5.28 18.78 -22.62
CA ASP A 351 -4.26 18.21 -23.49
C ASP A 351 -3.99 16.73 -23.16
N GLN A 352 -4.06 16.36 -21.87
CA GLN A 352 -3.71 15.04 -21.36
C GLN A 352 -4.93 14.21 -20.91
N GLY A 353 -6.14 14.81 -20.89
CA GLY A 353 -7.37 14.20 -20.38
C GLY A 353 -7.58 14.44 -18.89
N GLU A 354 -6.51 14.61 -18.11
CA GLU A 354 -6.59 14.87 -16.68
C GLU A 354 -5.40 15.68 -16.15
N ALA A 355 -5.64 16.41 -15.04
CA ALA A 355 -4.60 17.09 -14.30
C ALA A 355 -4.89 17.07 -12.79
N VAL A 356 -3.82 16.99 -12.00
CA VAL A 356 -3.86 17.14 -10.54
C VAL A 356 -3.03 18.37 -10.17
N ALA A 357 -3.69 19.37 -9.60
CA ALA A 357 -3.11 20.62 -9.17
C ALA A 357 -3.15 20.70 -7.63
N ILE A 358 -2.10 21.23 -7.03
CA ILE A 358 -1.98 21.44 -5.58
C ILE A 358 -1.67 22.91 -5.31
N GLY A 359 -2.31 23.47 -4.30
CA GLY A 359 -2.04 24.80 -3.77
C GLY A 359 -2.36 24.84 -2.28
N HIS A 360 -2.15 26.00 -1.66
CA HIS A 360 -2.32 26.24 -0.23
C HIS A 360 -3.41 27.30 0.02
N PRO A 361 -3.95 27.43 1.24
CA PRO A 361 -5.10 28.29 1.49
C PRO A 361 -4.71 29.77 1.64
N HIS A 362 -3.77 30.24 0.79
CA HIS A 362 -3.37 31.65 0.77
C HIS A 362 -4.50 32.54 0.24
N PRO A 363 -4.65 33.77 0.72
CA PRO A 363 -5.64 34.71 0.18
C PRO A 363 -5.58 34.87 -1.33
N ALA A 364 -4.36 34.88 -1.90
CA ALA A 364 -4.15 34.95 -3.36
C ALA A 364 -4.69 33.74 -4.10
N THR A 365 -4.48 32.53 -3.54
CA THR A 365 -4.98 31.26 -4.10
C THR A 365 -6.52 31.26 -4.08
N LEU A 366 -7.12 31.60 -2.95
CA LEU A 366 -8.59 31.66 -2.81
C LEU A 366 -9.20 32.68 -3.78
N GLN A 367 -8.56 33.84 -3.95
CA GLN A 367 -9.01 34.84 -4.91
C GLN A 367 -8.91 34.31 -6.35
N ALA A 368 -7.77 33.74 -6.74
CA ALA A 368 -7.58 33.22 -8.08
C ALA A 368 -8.56 32.08 -8.41
N LEU A 369 -8.86 31.18 -7.45
CA LEU A 369 -9.86 30.13 -7.61
C LEU A 369 -11.25 30.73 -7.90
N ARG A 370 -11.68 31.77 -7.16
CA ARG A 370 -12.96 32.47 -7.41
C ARG A 370 -13.04 33.06 -8.82
N GLU A 371 -11.93 33.57 -9.34
CA GLU A 371 -11.88 34.22 -10.66
C GLU A 371 -11.83 33.23 -11.82
N VAL A 372 -11.17 32.05 -11.65
CA VAL A 372 -10.87 31.10 -12.73
C VAL A 372 -11.89 29.97 -12.79
N LEU A 373 -12.28 29.37 -11.66
CA LEU A 373 -13.09 28.16 -11.65
C LEU A 373 -14.49 28.30 -12.26
N PRO A 374 -15.18 29.45 -12.19
CA PRO A 374 -16.47 29.60 -12.88
C PRO A 374 -16.41 29.30 -14.39
N ARG A 375 -15.25 29.54 -15.02
CA ARG A 375 -15.06 29.33 -16.46
C ARG A 375 -14.47 27.96 -16.83
N ALA A 376 -14.11 27.13 -15.85
CA ALA A 376 -13.50 25.82 -16.11
C ALA A 376 -14.42 24.93 -16.97
N GLN A 377 -15.71 24.84 -16.61
CA GLN A 377 -16.69 24.05 -17.35
C GLN A 377 -16.94 24.59 -18.75
N GLU A 378 -17.01 25.91 -18.92
CA GLU A 378 -17.12 26.55 -20.23
C GLU A 378 -15.93 26.22 -21.15
N GLN A 379 -14.76 25.98 -20.55
CA GLN A 379 -13.56 25.53 -21.23
C GLN A 379 -13.50 24.01 -21.45
N GLY A 380 -14.56 23.27 -21.13
CA GLY A 380 -14.65 21.82 -21.28
C GLY A 380 -13.83 21.03 -20.24
N VAL A 381 -13.55 21.64 -19.08
CA VAL A 381 -12.85 20.97 -17.98
C VAL A 381 -13.81 20.77 -16.81
N HIS A 382 -13.93 19.52 -16.36
CA HIS A 382 -14.76 19.14 -15.23
C HIS A 382 -13.92 18.99 -13.97
N LEU A 383 -14.28 19.73 -12.92
CA LEU A 383 -13.66 19.54 -11.62
C LEU A 383 -14.05 18.18 -11.05
N ARG A 384 -13.07 17.47 -10.47
CA ARG A 384 -13.21 16.14 -9.86
C ARG A 384 -12.49 16.10 -8.52
N LEU A 385 -12.91 15.18 -7.66
CA LEU A 385 -12.19 14.87 -6.44
C LEU A 385 -10.90 14.11 -6.77
N ALA A 386 -9.87 14.24 -5.94
CA ALA A 386 -8.58 13.59 -6.18
C ALA A 386 -8.68 12.06 -6.30
N SER A 387 -9.59 11.43 -5.54
CA SER A 387 -9.84 9.99 -5.62
C SER A 387 -10.37 9.51 -6.97
N GLU A 388 -10.98 10.40 -7.77
CA GLU A 388 -11.51 10.06 -9.09
C GLU A 388 -10.40 10.02 -10.16
N LEU A 389 -9.23 10.60 -9.86
CA LEU A 389 -8.04 10.59 -10.70
C LEU A 389 -6.97 9.62 -10.17
N ALA A 390 -7.17 9.01 -9.02
CA ALA A 390 -6.29 7.97 -8.48
C ALA A 390 -6.65 6.59 -9.09
N HIS A 391 -5.72 5.99 -9.83
CA HIS A 391 -5.90 4.75 -10.58
C HIS A 391 -5.12 3.59 -10.00
#